data_0bd40c19d5c3c0ad455aa80e3bb3322e
#
_entry.id   0bd40c19d5c3c0ad455aa80e3bb3322e
#
_cell.length_a   1.000
_cell.length_b   1.000
_cell.length_c   1.000
_cell.angle_alpha   90.00
_cell.angle_beta   90.00
_cell.angle_gamma   90.00
#
_symmetry.space_group_name_H-M   'P 1'
#
loop_
_entity.id
_entity.type
_entity.pdbx_description
1 polymer ?
#
loop_
_entity_poly.entity_id
_entity_poly.type
_entity_poly.pdbx_seq_one_letter_code
_entity_poly.pdbx_strand_id
1 'polypeptide(L)'
;QNEVAAEVADLFSKYRLSEALMAVYKLFWDEFSSWYLEMIKPAYGQPINRKVYEATIGFFDNLLHLLHPFMPFITEELWQHLCDRTDGESLMVSPLSMSALVDEDIIREFEVVKEVISNIRSIRLQKNIAQKEALELQVIGENPVVAFNAVVTKMCNLSSINVVENKADGAASFMVGTTEYAVPLGNMIDVEAEIARMEAELKHKEGFLQGVLKKLGNEKFVNNAPAAVLEMERKKQADAESIIKSLKESIAALKKA
;
A
#
# COMPACT_ATOMS: atom_id res chain seq x y z
N GLN A 1 6.83 -0.84 17.37
CA GLN A 1 6.52 0.02 18.52
C GLN A 1 7.77 0.49 19.26
N ASN A 2 8.73 -0.40 19.56
CA ASN A 2 9.94 -0.06 20.33
C ASN A 2 10.75 1.07 19.68
N GLU A 3 10.98 0.99 18.38
CA GLU A 3 11.71 2.02 17.63
C GLU A 3 10.99 3.37 17.70
N VAL A 4 9.67 3.35 17.49
CA VAL A 4 8.86 4.59 17.55
C VAL A 4 8.83 5.17 18.97
N ALA A 5 8.79 4.33 20.01
CA ALA A 5 8.88 4.80 21.39
C ALA A 5 10.22 5.48 21.67
N ALA A 6 11.33 4.92 21.18
CA ALA A 6 12.66 5.53 21.30
C ALA A 6 12.75 6.84 20.50
N GLU A 7 12.21 6.86 19.27
CA GLU A 7 12.12 8.08 18.44
C GLU A 7 11.31 9.17 19.15
N VAL A 8 10.14 8.84 19.69
CA VAL A 8 9.29 9.76 20.43
C VAL A 8 10.03 10.33 21.63
N ALA A 9 10.74 9.50 22.43
CA ALA A 9 11.50 9.97 23.57
C ALA A 9 12.64 10.94 23.16
N ASP A 10 13.34 10.66 22.06
CA ASP A 10 14.38 11.54 21.51
C ASP A 10 13.77 12.87 21.03
N LEU A 11 12.65 12.82 20.30
CA LEU A 11 11.96 14.03 19.82
C LEU A 11 11.42 14.89 20.99
N PHE A 12 10.90 14.26 22.03
CA PHE A 12 10.51 14.99 23.25
C PHE A 12 11.71 15.67 23.91
N SER A 13 12.86 15.02 24.02
CA SER A 13 14.07 15.61 24.58
C SER A 13 14.54 16.86 23.81
N LYS A 14 14.21 16.91 22.51
CA LYS A 14 14.53 18.03 21.60
C LYS A 14 13.39 19.05 21.46
N TYR A 15 12.32 18.92 22.23
CA TYR A 15 11.11 19.75 22.14
C TYR A 15 10.42 19.74 20.75
N ARG A 16 10.61 18.68 19.95
CA ARG A 16 10.03 18.50 18.61
C ARG A 16 8.68 17.78 18.69
N LEU A 17 7.72 18.39 19.38
CA LEU A 17 6.45 17.75 19.76
C LEU A 17 5.57 17.39 18.55
N SER A 18 5.54 18.22 17.51
CA SER A 18 4.76 17.95 16.29
C SER A 18 5.27 16.71 15.55
N GLU A 19 6.57 16.49 15.55
CA GLU A 19 7.17 15.33 14.91
C GLU A 19 6.96 14.08 15.75
N ALA A 20 7.06 14.19 17.07
CA ALA A 20 6.72 13.11 17.99
C ALA A 20 5.25 12.65 17.79
N LEU A 21 4.31 13.59 17.73
CA LEU A 21 2.91 13.27 17.42
C LEU A 21 2.76 12.59 16.06
N MET A 22 3.48 13.06 15.04
CA MET A 22 3.41 12.45 13.70
C MET A 22 3.97 11.01 13.68
N ALA A 23 5.02 10.71 14.45
CA ALA A 23 5.55 9.37 14.60
C ALA A 23 4.51 8.42 15.26
N VAL A 24 3.85 8.87 16.33
CA VAL A 24 2.76 8.13 16.97
C VAL A 24 1.58 7.95 16.03
N TYR A 25 1.19 9.00 15.28
CA TYR A 25 0.11 8.94 14.31
C TYR A 25 0.35 7.89 13.23
N LYS A 26 1.56 7.86 12.65
CA LYS A 26 1.92 6.87 11.64
C LYS A 26 1.87 5.44 12.21
N LEU A 27 2.42 5.23 13.39
CA LEU A 27 2.37 3.93 14.05
C LEU A 27 0.91 3.47 14.28
N PHE A 28 0.07 4.38 14.76
CA PHE A 28 -1.33 4.07 15.05
C PHE A 28 -2.14 3.84 13.78
N TRP A 29 -2.04 4.76 12.81
CA TRP A 29 -2.90 4.75 11.62
C TRP A 29 -2.38 3.81 10.55
N ASP A 30 -1.11 3.95 10.17
CA ASP A 30 -0.56 3.19 9.05
C ASP A 30 -0.25 1.74 9.46
N GLU A 31 0.49 1.52 10.57
CA GLU A 31 0.94 0.19 10.91
C GLU A 31 -0.11 -0.62 11.70
N PHE A 32 -0.66 -0.05 12.78
CA PHE A 32 -1.60 -0.78 13.63
C PHE A 32 -2.96 -0.91 12.97
N SER A 33 -3.59 0.19 12.55
CA SER A 33 -4.97 0.17 12.01
C SER A 33 -5.03 -0.39 10.60
N SER A 34 -4.16 0.08 9.69
CA SER A 34 -4.25 -0.28 8.27
C SER A 34 -3.67 -1.66 7.95
N TRP A 35 -2.70 -2.13 8.72
CA TRP A 35 -2.07 -3.43 8.50
C TRP A 35 -2.43 -4.44 9.58
N TYR A 36 -2.00 -4.21 10.83
CA TYR A 36 -2.10 -5.22 11.87
C TYR A 36 -3.56 -5.66 12.12
N LEU A 37 -4.47 -4.72 12.35
CA LEU A 37 -5.88 -5.06 12.61
C LEU A 37 -6.53 -5.77 11.42
N GLU A 38 -6.22 -5.38 10.18
CA GLU A 38 -6.76 -6.07 9.00
C GLU A 38 -6.21 -7.50 8.85
N MET A 39 -4.94 -7.72 9.19
CA MET A 39 -4.36 -9.06 9.17
C MET A 39 -5.00 -10.01 10.18
N ILE A 40 -5.26 -9.55 11.40
CA ILE A 40 -5.78 -10.39 12.47
C ILE A 40 -7.31 -10.50 12.49
N LYS A 41 -8.01 -9.62 11.77
CA LYS A 41 -9.48 -9.60 11.73
C LYS A 41 -10.03 -10.99 11.36
N PRO A 42 -10.87 -11.63 12.21
CA PRO A 42 -11.47 -12.92 11.86
C PRO A 42 -12.46 -12.78 10.69
N ALA A 43 -12.84 -13.91 10.09
CA ALA A 43 -13.96 -13.91 9.16
C ALA A 43 -15.24 -13.43 9.88
N TYR A 44 -16.15 -12.82 9.11
CA TYR A 44 -17.39 -12.28 9.68
C TYR A 44 -18.16 -13.33 10.50
N GLY A 45 -18.54 -12.97 11.72
CA GLY A 45 -19.23 -13.87 12.64
C GLY A 45 -18.36 -14.93 13.31
N GLN A 46 -17.06 -14.97 13.07
CA GLN A 46 -16.13 -15.88 13.73
C GLN A 46 -15.44 -15.19 14.93
N PRO A 47 -15.17 -15.95 16.01
CA PRO A 47 -14.44 -15.40 17.15
C PRO A 47 -12.97 -15.17 16.82
N ILE A 48 -12.37 -14.18 17.47
CA ILE A 48 -10.90 -13.99 17.43
C ILE A 48 -10.21 -15.01 18.35
N ASN A 49 -9.02 -15.45 17.97
CA ASN A 49 -8.19 -16.28 18.85
C ASN A 49 -7.78 -15.49 20.10
N ARG A 50 -7.90 -16.11 21.29
CA ARG A 50 -7.62 -15.45 22.57
C ARG A 50 -6.22 -14.87 22.67
N LYS A 51 -5.18 -15.59 22.23
CA LYS A 51 -3.78 -15.09 22.26
C LYS A 51 -3.59 -13.87 21.37
N VAL A 52 -4.21 -13.89 20.19
CA VAL A 52 -4.20 -12.75 19.26
C VAL A 52 -4.91 -11.56 19.86
N TYR A 53 -6.05 -11.76 20.49
CA TYR A 53 -6.80 -10.71 21.19
C TYR A 53 -5.96 -10.09 22.32
N GLU A 54 -5.40 -10.93 23.23
CA GLU A 54 -4.57 -10.46 24.35
C GLU A 54 -3.33 -9.67 23.86
N ALA A 55 -2.67 -10.16 22.81
CA ALA A 55 -1.54 -9.44 22.20
C ALA A 55 -1.99 -8.09 21.60
N THR A 56 -3.16 -8.06 20.95
CA THR A 56 -3.72 -6.82 20.38
C THR A 56 -4.03 -5.79 21.45
N ILE A 57 -4.62 -6.21 22.57
CA ILE A 57 -4.88 -5.33 23.72
C ILE A 57 -3.57 -4.78 24.27
N GLY A 58 -2.51 -5.60 24.41
CA GLY A 58 -1.20 -5.14 24.85
C GLY A 58 -0.57 -4.12 23.88
N PHE A 59 -0.70 -4.33 22.57
CA PHE A 59 -0.24 -3.34 21.58
C PHE A 59 -1.03 -2.04 21.65
N PHE A 60 -2.35 -2.14 21.84
CA PHE A 60 -3.21 -0.97 21.95
C PHE A 60 -2.93 -0.19 23.24
N ASP A 61 -2.72 -0.88 24.36
CA ASP A 61 -2.33 -0.26 25.62
C ASP A 61 -1.05 0.58 25.47
N ASN A 62 0.00 0.03 24.84
CA ASN A 62 1.22 0.77 24.55
C ASN A 62 1.00 1.96 23.62
N LEU A 63 0.10 1.85 22.63
CA LEU A 63 -0.27 2.98 21.77
C LEU A 63 -0.96 4.10 22.55
N LEU A 64 -1.83 3.75 23.50
CA LEU A 64 -2.48 4.73 24.38
C LEU A 64 -1.46 5.47 25.24
N HIS A 65 -0.43 4.79 25.78
CA HIS A 65 0.66 5.43 26.50
C HIS A 65 1.42 6.44 25.64
N LEU A 66 1.77 6.05 24.40
CA LEU A 66 2.50 6.94 23.48
C LEU A 66 1.65 8.15 23.05
N LEU A 67 0.34 7.97 22.94
CA LEU A 67 -0.58 9.03 22.53
C LEU A 67 -1.02 9.93 23.70
N HIS A 68 -0.96 9.43 24.94
CA HIS A 68 -1.47 10.11 26.14
C HIS A 68 -0.95 11.55 26.33
N PRO A 69 0.34 11.87 26.11
CA PRO A 69 0.84 13.24 26.25
C PRO A 69 0.14 14.26 25.33
N PHE A 70 -0.46 13.80 24.23
CA PHE A 70 -1.12 14.64 23.23
C PHE A 70 -2.64 14.67 23.39
N MET A 71 -3.23 13.57 23.88
CA MET A 71 -4.68 13.37 23.95
C MET A 71 -5.08 12.72 25.29
N PRO A 72 -4.81 13.38 26.43
CA PRO A 72 -4.90 12.74 27.76
C PRO A 72 -6.29 12.23 28.11
N PHE A 73 -7.34 12.94 27.75
CA PHE A 73 -8.70 12.58 28.17
C PHE A 73 -9.20 11.32 27.46
N ILE A 74 -9.12 11.27 26.15
CA ILE A 74 -9.64 10.13 25.39
C ILE A 74 -8.79 8.87 25.62
N THR A 75 -7.48 9.01 25.76
CA THR A 75 -6.61 7.86 26.03
C THR A 75 -6.82 7.30 27.42
N GLU A 76 -7.04 8.14 28.43
CA GLU A 76 -7.41 7.71 29.78
C GLU A 76 -8.74 6.94 29.74
N GLU A 77 -9.76 7.51 29.12
CA GLU A 77 -11.10 6.89 29.03
C GLU A 77 -11.03 5.52 28.36
N LEU A 78 -10.34 5.40 27.24
CA LEU A 78 -10.17 4.12 26.54
C LEU A 78 -9.37 3.13 27.39
N TRP A 79 -8.32 3.58 28.08
CA TRP A 79 -7.47 2.75 28.90
C TRP A 79 -8.24 2.16 30.11
N GLN A 80 -9.11 2.93 30.73
CA GLN A 80 -9.97 2.47 31.81
C GLN A 80 -10.95 1.38 31.35
N HIS A 81 -11.35 1.38 30.06
CA HIS A 81 -12.25 0.36 29.49
C HIS A 81 -11.55 -0.90 28.98
N LEU A 82 -10.21 -0.93 28.93
CA LEU A 82 -9.49 -2.12 28.42
C LEU A 82 -9.53 -3.31 29.39
N CYS A 83 -9.57 -3.05 30.67
CA CYS A 83 -9.70 -4.07 31.72
C CYS A 83 -10.24 -3.45 32.99
N ASP A 84 -10.68 -4.31 33.93
CA ASP A 84 -11.09 -3.88 35.26
C ASP A 84 -9.87 -3.27 35.98
N ARG A 85 -10.05 -2.05 36.55
CA ARG A 85 -9.00 -1.33 37.26
C ARG A 85 -9.48 -0.95 38.65
N THR A 86 -8.52 -0.80 39.57
CA THR A 86 -8.83 -0.33 40.90
C THR A 86 -8.97 1.20 40.92
N ASP A 87 -9.73 1.69 41.89
CA ASP A 87 -9.92 3.13 42.06
C ASP A 87 -8.57 3.84 42.28
N GLY A 88 -8.34 4.91 41.50
CA GLY A 88 -7.09 5.68 41.51
C GLY A 88 -5.98 5.20 40.54
N GLU A 89 -6.15 4.09 39.83
CA GLU A 89 -5.27 3.75 38.70
C GLU A 89 -5.51 4.71 37.53
N SER A 90 -4.42 5.21 36.94
CA SER A 90 -4.47 6.13 35.81
C SER A 90 -3.34 5.88 34.82
N LEU A 91 -3.63 6.01 33.55
CA LEU A 91 -2.65 5.93 32.47
C LEU A 91 -1.51 6.93 32.63
N MET A 92 -1.80 8.12 33.20
CA MET A 92 -0.84 9.18 33.47
C MET A 92 0.36 8.73 34.30
N VAL A 93 0.18 7.79 35.23
CA VAL A 93 1.20 7.28 36.13
C VAL A 93 1.57 5.82 35.88
N SER A 94 0.92 5.20 34.91
CA SER A 94 1.20 3.82 34.50
C SER A 94 2.48 3.75 33.67
N PRO A 95 3.38 2.77 33.92
CA PRO A 95 4.60 2.63 33.16
C PRO A 95 4.31 2.08 31.76
N LEU A 96 4.96 2.64 30.75
CA LEU A 96 4.97 2.09 29.40
C LEU A 96 5.71 0.74 29.41
N SER A 97 5.03 -0.33 29.03
CA SER A 97 5.59 -1.68 28.97
C SER A 97 5.97 -2.03 27.53
N MET A 98 7.26 -2.08 27.23
CA MET A 98 7.77 -2.42 25.91
C MET A 98 8.37 -3.82 25.91
N SER A 99 8.16 -4.56 24.81
CA SER A 99 8.81 -5.86 24.62
C SER A 99 10.31 -5.68 24.44
N ALA A 100 11.11 -6.53 25.08
CA ALA A 100 12.55 -6.56 24.85
C ALA A 100 12.95 -7.33 23.57
N LEU A 101 12.02 -8.11 23.00
CA LEU A 101 12.28 -8.96 21.83
C LEU A 101 11.82 -8.26 20.55
N VAL A 102 12.73 -8.09 19.63
CA VAL A 102 12.48 -7.63 18.26
C VAL A 102 13.02 -8.69 17.33
N ASP A 103 12.17 -9.18 16.43
CA ASP A 103 12.57 -10.10 15.36
C ASP A 103 12.70 -9.30 14.06
N GLU A 104 13.94 -8.91 13.76
CA GLU A 104 14.23 -8.11 12.57
C GLU A 104 14.04 -8.89 11.28
N ASP A 105 14.14 -10.22 11.30
CA ASP A 105 13.93 -11.06 10.12
C ASP A 105 12.45 -11.04 9.74
N ILE A 106 11.56 -11.22 10.70
CA ILE A 106 10.10 -11.11 10.47
C ILE A 106 9.74 -9.71 9.94
N ILE A 107 10.35 -8.66 10.46
CA ILE A 107 10.09 -7.29 9.99
C ILE A 107 10.50 -7.15 8.52
N ARG A 108 11.70 -7.62 8.16
CA ARG A 108 12.18 -7.58 6.76
C ARG A 108 11.31 -8.40 5.81
N GLU A 109 10.94 -9.61 6.21
CA GLU A 109 10.03 -10.45 5.43
C GLU A 109 8.67 -9.76 5.24
N PHE A 110 8.17 -9.12 6.28
CA PHE A 110 6.88 -8.43 6.21
C PHE A 110 6.91 -7.19 5.29
N GLU A 111 8.04 -6.48 5.16
CA GLU A 111 8.17 -5.42 4.15
C GLU A 111 7.99 -5.98 2.73
N VAL A 112 8.58 -7.14 2.44
CA VAL A 112 8.36 -7.84 1.16
C VAL A 112 6.87 -8.19 0.98
N VAL A 113 6.21 -8.67 2.02
CA VAL A 113 4.77 -8.98 2.01
C VAL A 113 3.93 -7.74 1.68
N LYS A 114 4.23 -6.59 2.30
CA LYS A 114 3.55 -5.31 2.02
C LYS A 114 3.69 -4.92 0.55
N GLU A 115 4.87 -5.11 -0.02
CA GLU A 115 5.15 -4.79 -1.41
C GLU A 115 4.39 -5.72 -2.37
N VAL A 116 4.35 -7.03 -2.10
CA VAL A 116 3.54 -8.00 -2.86
C VAL A 116 2.05 -7.61 -2.83
N ILE A 117 1.50 -7.34 -1.66
CA ILE A 117 0.09 -6.94 -1.50
C ILE A 117 -0.21 -5.65 -2.27
N SER A 118 0.69 -4.67 -2.18
CA SER A 118 0.55 -3.38 -2.89
C SER A 118 0.51 -3.57 -4.41
N ASN A 119 1.40 -4.42 -4.96
CA ASN A 119 1.43 -4.71 -6.39
C ASN A 119 0.16 -5.45 -6.86
N ILE A 120 -0.34 -6.43 -6.09
CA ILE A 120 -1.59 -7.13 -6.44
C ILE A 120 -2.77 -6.14 -6.43
N ARG A 121 -2.85 -5.24 -5.45
CA ARG A 121 -3.88 -4.19 -5.40
C ARG A 121 -3.77 -3.22 -6.58
N SER A 122 -2.55 -2.89 -7.00
CA SER A 122 -2.30 -2.06 -8.18
C SER A 122 -2.77 -2.75 -9.46
N ILE A 123 -2.51 -4.06 -9.62
CA ILE A 123 -3.03 -4.86 -10.75
C ILE A 123 -4.56 -4.84 -10.77
N ARG A 124 -5.21 -5.07 -9.61
CA ARG A 124 -6.68 -4.99 -9.52
C ARG A 124 -7.21 -3.64 -9.99
N LEU A 125 -6.59 -2.55 -9.54
CA LEU A 125 -6.99 -1.20 -9.92
C LEU A 125 -6.78 -0.96 -11.42
N GLN A 126 -5.60 -1.29 -11.95
CA GLN A 126 -5.25 -1.11 -13.35
C GLN A 126 -6.13 -1.92 -14.29
N LYS A 127 -6.51 -3.13 -13.89
CA LYS A 127 -7.33 -4.06 -14.68
C LYS A 127 -8.82 -4.00 -14.34
N ASN A 128 -9.22 -3.06 -13.48
CA ASN A 128 -10.59 -2.87 -13.01
C ASN A 128 -11.24 -4.16 -12.45
N ILE A 129 -10.45 -4.97 -11.74
CA ILE A 129 -10.91 -6.23 -11.14
C ILE A 129 -11.54 -5.92 -9.79
N ALA A 130 -12.79 -6.32 -9.60
CA ALA A 130 -13.52 -6.08 -8.36
C ALA A 130 -12.86 -6.81 -7.18
N GLN A 131 -12.93 -6.21 -5.98
CA GLN A 131 -12.33 -6.80 -4.76
C GLN A 131 -12.93 -8.18 -4.40
N LYS A 132 -14.19 -8.44 -4.78
CA LYS A 132 -14.88 -9.71 -4.54
C LYS A 132 -14.39 -10.86 -5.43
N GLU A 133 -13.76 -10.56 -6.57
CA GLU A 133 -13.22 -11.56 -7.48
C GLU A 133 -11.96 -12.19 -6.86
N ALA A 134 -11.93 -13.49 -6.71
CA ALA A 134 -10.76 -14.19 -6.21
C ALA A 134 -9.69 -14.30 -7.30
N LEU A 135 -8.44 -13.96 -6.98
CA LEU A 135 -7.30 -14.07 -7.89
C LEU A 135 -6.41 -15.26 -7.51
N GLU A 136 -5.73 -15.81 -8.48
CA GLU A 136 -4.59 -16.71 -8.27
C GLU A 136 -3.31 -15.88 -8.26
N LEU A 137 -2.36 -16.25 -7.39
CA LEU A 137 -1.00 -15.70 -7.39
C LEU A 137 -0.02 -16.82 -7.75
N GLN A 138 0.79 -16.59 -8.76
CA GLN A 138 1.91 -17.46 -9.11
C GLN A 138 3.21 -16.81 -8.63
N VAL A 139 4.05 -17.60 -7.98
CA VAL A 139 5.40 -17.24 -7.56
C VAL A 139 6.37 -18.02 -8.41
N ILE A 140 7.22 -17.33 -9.16
CA ILE A 140 8.14 -17.96 -10.08
C ILE A 140 9.43 -18.32 -9.34
N GLY A 141 9.71 -19.62 -9.25
CA GLY A 141 10.88 -20.16 -8.56
C GLY A 141 10.62 -20.45 -7.08
N GLU A 142 11.15 -19.67 -6.17
CA GLU A 142 11.01 -19.87 -4.72
C GLU A 142 10.15 -18.78 -4.09
N ASN A 143 9.31 -19.14 -3.13
CA ASN A 143 8.50 -18.19 -2.38
C ASN A 143 9.23 -17.77 -1.09
N PRO A 144 9.81 -16.56 -1.04
CA PRO A 144 10.58 -16.12 0.12
C PRO A 144 9.72 -15.78 1.35
N VAL A 145 8.40 -15.62 1.16
CA VAL A 145 7.47 -15.20 2.21
C VAL A 145 6.38 -16.25 2.46
N VAL A 146 6.70 -17.51 2.32
CA VAL A 146 5.74 -18.62 2.47
C VAL A 146 5.01 -18.61 3.83
N ALA A 147 5.67 -18.17 4.90
CA ALA A 147 5.09 -18.04 6.22
C ALA A 147 3.90 -17.07 6.28
N PHE A 148 3.86 -16.11 5.36
CA PHE A 148 2.81 -15.09 5.27
C PHE A 148 1.74 -15.38 4.20
N ASN A 149 1.75 -16.57 3.59
CA ASN A 149 0.77 -16.91 2.54
C ASN A 149 -0.68 -16.71 2.99
N ALA A 150 -1.02 -17.06 4.23
CA ALA A 150 -2.36 -16.85 4.76
C ALA A 150 -2.74 -15.35 4.83
N VAL A 151 -1.78 -14.49 5.17
CA VAL A 151 -1.97 -13.04 5.22
C VAL A 151 -2.17 -12.48 3.81
N VAL A 152 -1.30 -12.83 2.86
CA VAL A 152 -1.39 -12.38 1.46
C VAL A 152 -2.71 -12.85 0.83
N THR A 153 -3.07 -14.12 1.03
CA THR A 153 -4.35 -14.70 0.56
C THR A 153 -5.53 -13.88 1.06
N LYS A 154 -5.57 -13.60 2.35
CA LYS A 154 -6.65 -12.83 2.96
C LYS A 154 -6.69 -11.39 2.49
N MET A 155 -5.56 -10.69 2.53
CA MET A 155 -5.46 -9.24 2.25
C MET A 155 -5.69 -8.92 0.77
N CYS A 156 -5.49 -9.90 -0.11
CA CYS A 156 -5.66 -9.76 -1.56
C CYS A 156 -6.86 -10.53 -2.11
N ASN A 157 -7.64 -11.23 -1.28
CA ASN A 157 -8.71 -12.12 -1.72
C ASN A 157 -8.22 -13.09 -2.80
N LEU A 158 -7.21 -13.92 -2.46
CA LEU A 158 -6.68 -14.91 -3.38
C LEU A 158 -7.39 -16.24 -3.22
N SER A 159 -7.58 -16.96 -4.31
CA SER A 159 -8.04 -18.35 -4.33
C SER A 159 -6.91 -19.33 -4.01
N SER A 160 -5.70 -19.02 -4.48
CA SER A 160 -4.50 -19.84 -4.26
C SER A 160 -3.21 -19.04 -4.45
N ILE A 161 -2.12 -19.55 -3.86
CA ILE A 161 -0.75 -19.11 -4.13
C ILE A 161 0.02 -20.35 -4.59
N ASN A 162 0.49 -20.36 -5.83
CA ASN A 162 1.17 -21.48 -6.46
C ASN A 162 2.60 -21.12 -6.82
N VAL A 163 3.54 -21.97 -6.43
CA VAL A 163 4.93 -21.86 -6.90
C VAL A 163 5.03 -22.59 -8.23
N VAL A 164 5.54 -21.90 -9.25
CA VAL A 164 5.62 -22.40 -10.63
C VAL A 164 7.01 -22.13 -11.22
N GLU A 165 7.41 -22.91 -12.22
CA GLU A 165 8.66 -22.64 -12.96
C GLU A 165 8.49 -21.52 -13.99
N ASN A 166 7.33 -21.47 -14.63
CA ASN A 166 6.99 -20.48 -15.65
C ASN A 166 5.61 -19.89 -15.36
N LYS A 167 5.47 -18.59 -15.57
CA LYS A 167 4.19 -17.90 -15.43
C LYS A 167 3.21 -18.30 -16.53
N ALA A 168 1.93 -18.21 -16.26
CA ALA A 168 0.88 -18.41 -17.23
C ALA A 168 0.93 -17.33 -18.33
N ASP A 169 0.56 -17.72 -19.56
CA ASP A 169 0.44 -16.79 -20.68
C ASP A 169 -0.59 -15.70 -20.37
N GLY A 170 -0.25 -14.46 -20.72
CA GLY A 170 -1.12 -13.30 -20.45
C GLY A 170 -1.25 -12.89 -18.98
N ALA A 171 -0.47 -13.49 -18.07
CA ALA A 171 -0.47 -13.06 -16.67
C ALA A 171 0.14 -11.68 -16.49
N ALA A 172 -0.46 -10.86 -15.62
CA ALA A 172 0.16 -9.61 -15.18
C ALA A 172 1.26 -9.93 -14.17
N SER A 173 2.52 -9.59 -14.48
CA SER A 173 3.67 -9.88 -13.63
C SER A 173 4.27 -8.62 -13.01
N PHE A 174 4.92 -8.81 -11.86
CA PHE A 174 5.67 -7.79 -11.15
C PHE A 174 6.85 -8.42 -10.40
N MET A 175 7.84 -7.60 -10.09
CA MET A 175 9.01 -8.03 -9.30
C MET A 175 8.92 -7.46 -7.89
N VAL A 176 9.29 -8.27 -6.91
CA VAL A 176 9.59 -7.80 -5.55
C VAL A 176 10.94 -8.39 -5.16
N GLY A 177 11.91 -7.52 -4.95
CA GLY A 177 13.30 -7.95 -4.85
C GLY A 177 13.74 -8.72 -6.09
N THR A 178 14.17 -9.96 -5.93
CA THR A 178 14.62 -10.85 -7.00
C THR A 178 13.56 -11.86 -7.43
N THR A 179 12.39 -11.87 -6.79
CA THR A 179 11.32 -12.84 -7.07
C THR A 179 10.29 -12.25 -8.01
N GLU A 180 9.97 -12.98 -9.07
CA GLU A 180 8.86 -12.62 -9.97
C GLU A 180 7.56 -13.22 -9.46
N TYR A 181 6.52 -12.40 -9.45
CA TYR A 181 5.15 -12.78 -9.13
C TYR A 181 4.27 -12.53 -10.35
N ALA A 182 3.28 -13.37 -10.56
CA ALA A 182 2.35 -13.22 -11.67
C ALA A 182 0.91 -13.50 -11.22
N VAL A 183 -0.02 -12.72 -11.75
CA VAL A 183 -1.45 -12.89 -11.56
C VAL A 183 -2.04 -13.31 -12.89
N PRO A 184 -2.44 -14.60 -13.06
CA PRO A 184 -3.14 -15.05 -14.26
C PRO A 184 -4.47 -14.31 -14.37
N LEU A 185 -4.70 -13.65 -15.46
CA LEU A 185 -5.90 -12.83 -15.67
C LEU A 185 -6.99 -13.60 -16.42
N GLY A 186 -6.62 -14.62 -17.20
CA GLY A 186 -7.56 -15.50 -17.92
C GLY A 186 -8.69 -14.72 -18.58
N ASN A 187 -9.92 -15.18 -18.38
CA ASN A 187 -11.15 -14.50 -18.87
C ASN A 187 -11.66 -13.38 -17.94
N MET A 188 -10.88 -12.96 -16.93
CA MET A 188 -11.29 -11.90 -15.99
C MET A 188 -11.18 -10.49 -16.58
N ILE A 189 -10.51 -10.36 -17.71
CA ILE A 189 -10.45 -9.11 -18.45
C ILE A 189 -11.51 -9.19 -19.54
N ASP A 190 -12.48 -8.31 -19.48
CA ASP A 190 -13.29 -7.96 -20.65
C ASP A 190 -12.37 -7.22 -21.64
N VAL A 191 -11.81 -7.97 -22.58
CA VAL A 191 -10.84 -7.49 -23.56
C VAL A 191 -11.45 -6.32 -24.36
N GLU A 192 -12.75 -6.38 -24.68
CA GLU A 192 -13.44 -5.32 -25.40
C GLU A 192 -13.56 -4.05 -24.55
N ALA A 193 -13.94 -4.18 -23.27
CA ALA A 193 -14.02 -3.05 -22.34
C ALA A 193 -12.64 -2.44 -22.07
N GLU A 194 -11.59 -3.26 -21.95
CA GLU A 194 -10.22 -2.77 -21.75
C GLU A 194 -9.69 -2.04 -22.99
N ILE A 195 -9.93 -2.58 -24.18
CA ILE A 195 -9.61 -1.90 -25.45
C ILE A 195 -10.36 -0.56 -25.54
N ALA A 196 -11.65 -0.54 -25.24
CA ALA A 196 -12.44 0.68 -25.28
C ALA A 196 -11.92 1.76 -24.30
N ARG A 197 -11.52 1.34 -23.10
CA ARG A 197 -10.89 2.22 -22.10
C ARG A 197 -9.57 2.79 -22.60
N MET A 198 -8.68 1.93 -23.13
CA MET A 198 -7.39 2.36 -23.68
C MET A 198 -7.57 3.28 -24.91
N GLU A 199 -8.54 3.03 -25.76
CA GLU A 199 -8.85 3.89 -26.90
C GLU A 199 -9.38 5.26 -26.47
N ALA A 200 -10.19 5.32 -25.40
CA ALA A 200 -10.64 6.59 -24.81
C ALA A 200 -9.47 7.39 -24.22
N GLU A 201 -8.56 6.71 -23.49
CA GLU A 201 -7.35 7.32 -22.94
C GLU A 201 -6.40 7.80 -24.05
N LEU A 202 -6.20 7.00 -25.08
CA LEU A 202 -5.41 7.35 -26.25
C LEU A 202 -5.94 8.64 -26.91
N LYS A 203 -7.25 8.71 -27.16
CA LYS A 203 -7.90 9.91 -27.71
C LYS A 203 -7.69 11.15 -26.84
N HIS A 204 -7.79 10.99 -25.52
CA HIS A 204 -7.53 12.08 -24.59
C HIS A 204 -6.06 12.56 -24.66
N LYS A 205 -5.11 11.63 -24.69
CA LYS A 205 -3.66 11.94 -24.78
C LYS A 205 -3.29 12.54 -26.13
N GLU A 206 -3.88 12.07 -27.22
CA GLU A 206 -3.70 12.67 -28.54
C GLU A 206 -4.25 14.11 -28.60
N GLY A 207 -5.41 14.37 -27.98
CA GLY A 207 -5.93 15.73 -27.86
C GLY A 207 -5.04 16.63 -27.02
N PHE A 208 -4.49 16.11 -25.92
CA PHE A 208 -3.52 16.84 -25.10
C PHE A 208 -2.26 17.17 -25.89
N LEU A 209 -1.68 16.19 -26.61
CA LEU A 209 -0.49 16.39 -27.46
C LEU A 209 -0.73 17.44 -28.53
N GLN A 210 -1.89 17.42 -29.19
CA GLN A 210 -2.24 18.47 -30.17
C GLN A 210 -2.26 19.87 -29.55
N GLY A 211 -2.76 20.00 -28.30
CA GLY A 211 -2.75 21.27 -27.56
C GLY A 211 -1.32 21.75 -27.28
N VAL A 212 -0.42 20.84 -26.87
CA VAL A 212 1.01 21.16 -26.63
C VAL A 212 1.71 21.54 -27.93
N LEU A 213 1.51 20.78 -29.01
CA LEU A 213 2.10 21.05 -30.33
C LEU A 213 1.62 22.40 -30.88
N LYS A 214 0.34 22.75 -30.71
CA LYS A 214 -0.21 24.05 -31.11
C LYS A 214 0.48 25.22 -30.37
N LYS A 215 0.79 25.04 -29.09
CA LYS A 215 1.55 26.03 -28.31
C LYS A 215 2.98 26.15 -28.79
N LEU A 216 3.68 25.01 -28.98
CA LEU A 216 5.07 24.97 -29.46
C LEU A 216 5.22 25.41 -30.93
N GLY A 217 4.18 25.29 -31.74
CA GLY A 217 4.11 25.81 -33.11
C GLY A 217 3.76 27.31 -33.22
N ASN A 218 3.43 27.96 -32.09
CA ASN A 218 3.13 29.38 -32.09
C ASN A 218 4.42 30.20 -31.94
N GLU A 219 4.88 30.81 -33.03
CA GLU A 219 6.13 31.62 -33.04
C GLU A 219 6.13 32.74 -31.99
N LYS A 220 4.94 33.38 -31.73
CA LYS A 220 4.87 34.41 -30.71
C LYS A 220 5.07 33.85 -29.28
N PHE A 221 4.59 32.65 -29.05
CA PHE A 221 4.80 31.97 -27.78
C PHE A 221 6.26 31.54 -27.62
N VAL A 222 6.85 30.89 -28.64
CA VAL A 222 8.21 30.37 -28.59
C VAL A 222 9.22 31.50 -28.43
N ASN A 223 9.03 32.64 -29.10
CA ASN A 223 9.96 33.77 -29.05
C ASN A 223 9.86 34.61 -27.75
N ASN A 224 8.73 34.56 -27.04
CA ASN A 224 8.52 35.37 -25.85
C ASN A 224 8.46 34.60 -24.52
N ALA A 225 8.34 33.27 -24.55
CA ALA A 225 8.25 32.46 -23.34
C ALA A 225 9.63 32.25 -22.71
N PRO A 226 9.74 32.23 -21.37
CA PRO A 226 10.96 31.88 -20.66
C PRO A 226 11.45 30.49 -21.05
N ALA A 227 12.78 30.29 -21.13
CA ALA A 227 13.39 29.01 -21.52
C ALA A 227 12.87 27.82 -20.69
N ALA A 228 12.70 27.99 -19.38
CA ALA A 228 12.15 26.96 -18.48
C ALA A 228 10.72 26.53 -18.85
N VAL A 229 9.89 27.45 -19.37
CA VAL A 229 8.52 27.15 -19.80
C VAL A 229 8.55 26.36 -21.10
N LEU A 230 9.42 26.70 -22.02
CA LEU A 230 9.59 25.97 -23.28
C LEU A 230 10.12 24.54 -23.03
N GLU A 231 11.08 24.41 -22.14
CA GLU A 231 11.60 23.09 -21.75
C GLU A 231 10.50 22.22 -21.12
N MET A 232 9.66 22.79 -20.24
CA MET A 232 8.54 22.09 -19.64
C MET A 232 7.50 21.67 -20.68
N GLU A 233 7.17 22.49 -21.67
CA GLU A 233 6.23 22.12 -22.75
C GLU A 233 6.85 21.05 -23.67
N ARG A 234 8.14 21.07 -23.95
CA ARG A 234 8.83 20.00 -24.70
C ARG A 234 8.86 18.68 -23.94
N LYS A 235 9.06 18.72 -22.61
CA LYS A 235 8.97 17.54 -21.76
C LYS A 235 7.56 16.95 -21.79
N LYS A 236 6.52 17.78 -21.69
CA LYS A 236 5.12 17.34 -21.82
C LYS A 236 4.84 16.67 -23.17
N GLN A 237 5.43 17.20 -24.27
CA GLN A 237 5.35 16.59 -25.59
C GLN A 237 5.96 15.19 -25.57
N ALA A 238 7.21 15.05 -25.12
CA ALA A 238 7.93 13.78 -25.09
C ALA A 238 7.21 12.73 -24.23
N ASP A 239 6.73 13.13 -23.06
CA ASP A 239 5.96 12.26 -22.16
C ASP A 239 4.64 11.80 -22.80
N ALA A 240 3.91 12.70 -23.46
CA ALA A 240 2.66 12.37 -24.14
C ALA A 240 2.90 11.44 -25.34
N GLU A 241 3.92 11.67 -26.16
CA GLU A 241 4.30 10.82 -27.30
C GLU A 241 4.67 9.40 -26.82
N SER A 242 5.43 9.29 -25.73
CA SER A 242 5.79 8.00 -25.13
C SER A 242 4.56 7.22 -24.65
N ILE A 243 3.63 7.89 -23.94
CA ILE A 243 2.38 7.28 -23.47
C ILE A 243 1.50 6.83 -24.65
N ILE A 244 1.35 7.67 -25.66
CA ILE A 244 0.58 7.37 -26.88
C ILE A 244 1.14 6.13 -27.58
N LYS A 245 2.46 6.04 -27.71
CA LYS A 245 3.13 4.87 -28.31
C LYS A 245 2.84 3.61 -27.51
N SER A 246 3.02 3.63 -26.19
CA SER A 246 2.76 2.50 -25.30
C SER A 246 1.31 2.05 -25.36
N LEU A 247 0.34 2.98 -25.35
CA LEU A 247 -1.09 2.65 -25.49
C LEU A 247 -1.42 1.99 -26.82
N LYS A 248 -0.86 2.48 -27.93
CA LYS A 248 -1.07 1.88 -29.26
C LYS A 248 -0.49 0.46 -29.36
N GLU A 249 0.68 0.22 -28.77
CA GLU A 249 1.29 -1.10 -28.71
C GLU A 249 0.45 -2.07 -27.86
N SER A 250 -0.04 -1.61 -26.72
CA SER A 250 -0.88 -2.40 -25.82
C SER A 250 -2.23 -2.77 -26.45
N ILE A 251 -2.91 -1.81 -27.13
CA ILE A 251 -4.17 -2.05 -27.87
C ILE A 251 -3.92 -3.06 -28.99
N ALA A 252 -2.82 -2.93 -29.72
CA ALA A 252 -2.48 -3.84 -30.80
C ALA A 252 -2.20 -5.27 -30.30
N ALA A 253 -1.59 -5.41 -29.14
CA ALA A 253 -1.36 -6.71 -28.50
C ALA A 253 -2.67 -7.37 -28.06
N LEU A 254 -3.55 -6.61 -27.40
CA LEU A 254 -4.87 -7.12 -26.97
C LEU A 254 -5.80 -7.50 -28.13
N LYS A 255 -5.73 -6.81 -29.28
CA LYS A 255 -6.51 -7.15 -30.47
C LYS A 255 -6.00 -8.40 -31.20
N LYS A 256 -4.81 -8.90 -30.86
CA LYS A 256 -4.23 -10.12 -31.45
C LYS A 256 -4.38 -11.35 -30.55
N ALA A 257 -4.69 -11.15 -29.28
CA ALA A 257 -4.91 -12.20 -28.30
C ALA A 257 -6.36 -12.71 -28.34
#